data_00360c613ed4fe544e7ae8c18bc2e91f
#
_entry.id   00360c613ed4fe544e7ae8c18bc2e91f
#
_cell.length_a   1.000
_cell.length_b   1.000
_cell.length_c   1.000
_cell.angle_alpha   90.00
_cell.angle_beta   90.00
_cell.angle_gamma   90.00
#
_symmetry.space_group_name_H-M   'P 1'
#
loop_
_entity.id
_entity.type
_entity.pdbx_description
1 polymer ?
#
loop_
_entity_poly.entity_id
_entity_poly.type
_entity_poly.pdbx_seq_one_letter_code
_entity_poly.pdbx_strand_id
1 'polypeptide(L)'
;MRGDAHGFARDHRYIFTLIQKFRTEDGEKYPKLSDRSDIVVITDEAHRSQYDVFALNMRNALPHAAFIGFTGTPLIAGEERTKEVFGDYISIYNFKQSIDDGNTVPLYYENRIPELQLTNENLTSDIATIIDEAELDEDEEAKLEREFAREYHLITREERLDKIAEDLVAHYTGRGVLAKAMVISIDKATTVWMYDKVQKYWKSALARLELEISKADPADRPGLEERLRFFRSTDMAVVVSPSQNEIEEFKKKGLDIAKHRKRMVKEDLETKFKKPDDPLRIVFVCAMWITGFDVPSCSTMYLDKPMKNHTLMQTIARANRVWKDKKNALIVDYVGIFRISKRH
;
A
#
# COMPACT_ATOMS: atom_id res chain seq x y z
N MET A 1 21.21 22.96 -8.47
CA MET A 1 21.84 21.71 -8.03
C MET A 1 22.53 21.02 -9.22
N ARG A 2 23.84 21.21 -9.38
CA ARG A 2 24.60 20.72 -10.57
C ARG A 2 25.54 19.54 -10.22
N GLY A 3 25.18 18.72 -9.22
CA GLY A 3 26.11 17.73 -8.65
C GLY A 3 26.39 16.47 -9.49
N ASP A 4 25.50 16.04 -10.35
CA ASP A 4 25.55 14.70 -10.96
C ASP A 4 26.06 14.67 -12.42
N ALA A 5 26.09 15.81 -13.10
CA ALA A 5 26.64 15.90 -14.47
C ALA A 5 28.11 15.44 -14.54
N HIS A 6 28.87 15.62 -13.46
CA HIS A 6 30.27 15.21 -13.40
C HIS A 6 30.46 13.68 -13.30
N GLY A 7 29.50 12.93 -12.81
CA GLY A 7 29.59 11.47 -12.69
C GLY A 7 29.60 10.77 -14.05
N PHE A 8 28.80 11.24 -15.01
CA PHE A 8 28.71 10.66 -16.36
C PHE A 8 29.90 11.03 -17.27
N ALA A 9 30.61 12.08 -16.92
CA ALA A 9 31.84 12.52 -17.65
C ALA A 9 33.10 11.79 -17.13
N ARG A 10 33.03 11.09 -16.00
CA ARG A 10 34.17 10.34 -15.42
C ARG A 10 33.94 8.84 -15.60
N ASP A 11 35.00 8.07 -15.55
CA ASP A 11 34.99 6.61 -15.70
C ASP A 11 34.54 5.90 -14.41
N HIS A 12 33.28 6.16 -14.00
CA HIS A 12 32.68 5.45 -12.89
C HIS A 12 32.00 4.15 -13.40
N ARG A 13 32.26 3.04 -12.72
CA ARG A 13 31.68 1.75 -13.07
C ARG A 13 30.18 1.69 -12.76
N TYR A 14 29.73 2.33 -11.67
CA TYR A 14 28.33 2.37 -11.23
C TYR A 14 27.97 3.80 -10.81
N ILE A 15 26.82 4.25 -11.26
CA ILE A 15 26.22 5.54 -10.88
C ILE A 15 24.80 5.27 -10.43
N PHE A 16 24.47 5.63 -9.20
CA PHE A 16 23.11 5.59 -8.67
C PHE A 16 22.56 7.02 -8.66
N THR A 17 21.39 7.19 -9.28
CA THR A 17 20.71 8.48 -9.35
C THR A 17 19.21 8.34 -9.25
N LEU A 18 18.52 9.44 -8.96
CA LEU A 18 17.07 9.50 -8.97
C LEU A 18 16.62 10.10 -10.31
N ILE A 19 15.56 9.56 -10.89
CA ILE A 19 15.04 10.04 -12.17
C ILE A 19 14.56 11.50 -12.10
N GLN A 20 14.08 11.96 -10.96
CA GLN A 20 13.65 13.34 -10.71
C GLN A 20 14.77 14.37 -10.93
N LYS A 21 16.03 13.94 -10.91
CA LYS A 21 17.18 14.81 -11.23
C LYS A 21 17.27 15.19 -12.70
N PHE A 22 16.57 14.47 -13.57
CA PHE A 22 16.44 14.81 -15.00
C PHE A 22 15.29 15.80 -15.29
N ARG A 23 14.84 16.52 -14.25
CA ARG A 23 13.84 17.59 -14.40
C ARG A 23 14.46 18.80 -15.08
N THR A 24 13.68 19.40 -16.02
CA THR A 24 13.95 20.71 -16.61
C THR A 24 12.86 21.70 -16.19
N GLU A 25 13.18 22.98 -16.21
CA GLU A 25 12.19 24.05 -16.05
C GLU A 25 11.57 24.36 -17.44
N ASP A 26 10.25 24.55 -17.47
CA ASP A 26 9.42 25.03 -18.59
C ASP A 26 9.92 24.71 -20.02
N GLY A 27 9.88 23.44 -20.41
CA GLY A 27 10.06 23.04 -21.81
C GLY A 27 11.50 23.07 -22.35
N GLU A 28 12.48 23.33 -21.51
CA GLU A 28 13.90 23.25 -21.89
C GLU A 28 14.30 21.77 -22.10
N LYS A 29 15.14 21.54 -23.13
CA LYS A 29 15.74 20.21 -23.29
C LYS A 29 16.82 19.98 -22.24
N TYR A 30 16.79 18.81 -21.62
CA TYR A 30 17.84 18.42 -20.68
C TYR A 30 19.20 18.37 -21.42
N PRO A 31 20.27 18.93 -20.85
CA PRO A 31 21.57 18.98 -21.50
C PRO A 31 22.15 17.57 -21.68
N LYS A 32 22.85 17.37 -22.80
CA LYS A 32 23.57 16.12 -23.04
C LYS A 32 24.71 15.96 -22.02
N LEU A 33 24.75 14.82 -21.34
CA LEU A 33 25.72 14.51 -20.31
C LEU A 33 26.90 13.68 -20.82
N SER A 34 26.65 12.77 -21.79
CA SER A 34 27.68 11.89 -22.34
C SER A 34 27.33 11.41 -23.75
N ASP A 35 28.33 11.22 -24.58
CA ASP A 35 28.25 10.57 -25.91
C ASP A 35 28.69 9.09 -25.88
N ARG A 36 28.97 8.54 -24.73
CA ARG A 36 29.43 7.15 -24.59
C ARG A 36 28.32 6.19 -24.96
N SER A 37 28.64 5.16 -25.72
CA SER A 37 27.74 4.08 -26.15
C SER A 37 27.84 2.81 -25.27
N ASP A 38 28.77 2.78 -24.33
CA ASP A 38 28.99 1.68 -23.40
C ASP A 38 28.31 1.90 -22.03
N ILE A 39 27.38 2.86 -21.96
CA ILE A 39 26.53 3.10 -20.78
C ILE A 39 25.29 2.24 -20.88
N VAL A 40 24.96 1.52 -19.80
CA VAL A 40 23.69 0.81 -19.62
C VAL A 40 22.92 1.48 -18.50
N VAL A 41 21.71 1.96 -18.82
CA VAL A 41 20.79 2.57 -17.86
C VAL A 41 19.77 1.51 -17.47
N ILE A 42 19.70 1.21 -16.18
CA ILE A 42 18.74 0.27 -15.59
C ILE A 42 17.77 1.07 -14.76
N THR A 43 16.48 1.01 -15.10
CA THR A 43 15.41 1.73 -14.43
C THR A 43 14.47 0.74 -13.78
N ASP A 44 14.28 0.86 -12.46
CA ASP A 44 13.25 0.14 -11.73
C ASP A 44 11.95 0.96 -11.70
N GLU A 45 10.79 0.28 -11.61
CA GLU A 45 9.46 0.86 -11.63
C GLU A 45 9.23 1.81 -12.83
N ALA A 46 9.59 1.34 -14.02
CA ALA A 46 9.65 2.13 -15.27
C ALA A 46 8.29 2.62 -15.81
N HIS A 47 7.19 2.42 -15.07
CA HIS A 47 5.80 2.70 -15.49
C HIS A 47 5.20 3.98 -14.90
N ARG A 48 5.88 4.70 -13.99
CA ARG A 48 5.29 5.87 -13.31
C ARG A 48 5.03 7.02 -14.29
N SER A 49 3.85 7.66 -14.21
CA SER A 49 3.38 8.71 -15.12
C SER A 49 4.30 9.94 -15.23
N GLN A 50 4.98 10.31 -14.14
CA GLN A 50 6.00 11.37 -14.19
C GLN A 50 7.31 10.94 -14.86
N TYR A 51 7.48 9.64 -15.09
CA TYR A 51 8.63 9.10 -15.79
C TYR A 51 8.69 9.53 -17.26
N ASP A 52 7.57 9.82 -17.90
CA ASP A 52 7.51 10.11 -19.32
C ASP A 52 8.40 11.29 -19.71
N VAL A 53 8.33 12.41 -18.99
CA VAL A 53 9.16 13.59 -19.25
C VAL A 53 10.60 13.38 -18.78
N PHE A 54 10.79 12.82 -17.60
CA PHE A 54 12.12 12.60 -17.05
C PHE A 54 12.88 11.49 -17.79
N ALA A 55 12.18 10.43 -18.21
CA ALA A 55 12.76 9.36 -18.99
C ALA A 55 13.18 9.84 -20.39
N LEU A 56 12.37 10.68 -21.03
CA LEU A 56 12.73 11.31 -22.29
C LEU A 56 13.94 12.26 -22.11
N ASN A 57 13.98 13.03 -21.03
CA ASN A 57 15.11 13.88 -20.70
C ASN A 57 16.39 13.06 -20.43
N MET A 58 16.26 11.94 -19.73
CA MET A 58 17.35 11.02 -19.47
C MET A 58 17.89 10.40 -20.77
N ARG A 59 16.99 10.03 -21.70
CA ARG A 59 17.37 9.55 -23.03
C ARG A 59 18.06 10.62 -23.87
N ASN A 60 17.59 11.87 -23.81
CA ASN A 60 18.25 13.01 -24.43
C ASN A 60 19.62 13.32 -23.84
N ALA A 61 19.78 13.12 -22.53
CA ALA A 61 21.03 13.30 -21.82
C ALA A 61 22.10 12.25 -22.18
N LEU A 62 21.68 11.03 -22.51
CA LEU A 62 22.51 9.87 -22.82
C LEU A 62 22.07 9.19 -24.13
N PRO A 63 22.22 9.87 -25.29
CA PRO A 63 21.57 9.45 -26.55
C PRO A 63 22.08 8.11 -27.10
N HIS A 64 23.26 7.67 -26.69
CA HIS A 64 23.88 6.43 -27.16
C HIS A 64 23.87 5.31 -26.13
N ALA A 65 23.28 5.53 -24.96
CA ALA A 65 23.18 4.51 -23.91
C ALA A 65 22.12 3.45 -24.26
N ALA A 66 22.32 2.23 -23.78
CA ALA A 66 21.30 1.18 -23.76
C ALA A 66 20.38 1.37 -22.54
N PHE A 67 19.05 1.28 -22.75
CA PHE A 67 18.05 1.45 -21.68
C PHE A 67 17.33 0.17 -21.44
N ILE A 68 17.23 -0.25 -20.17
CA ILE A 68 16.48 -1.43 -19.71
C ILE A 68 15.54 -0.98 -18.59
N GLY A 69 14.23 -1.17 -18.79
CA GLY A 69 13.21 -0.87 -17.78
C GLY A 69 12.68 -2.17 -17.14
N PHE A 70 12.56 -2.16 -15.83
CA PHE A 70 11.87 -3.19 -15.05
C PHE A 70 10.58 -2.60 -14.48
N THR A 71 9.48 -3.34 -14.55
CA THR A 71 8.20 -2.94 -13.98
C THR A 71 7.38 -4.16 -13.56
N GLY A 72 6.83 -4.12 -12.35
CA GLY A 72 5.88 -5.14 -11.88
C GLY A 72 4.47 -4.94 -12.45
N THR A 73 4.19 -3.80 -13.09
CA THR A 73 2.86 -3.43 -13.59
C THR A 73 2.99 -2.59 -14.84
N PRO A 74 3.03 -3.23 -16.02
CA PRO A 74 3.00 -2.49 -17.27
C PRO A 74 1.71 -1.69 -17.36
N LEU A 75 1.81 -0.40 -17.68
CA LEU A 75 0.65 0.47 -17.88
C LEU A 75 -0.10 0.04 -19.13
N ILE A 76 -1.38 -0.28 -18.98
CA ILE A 76 -2.30 -0.50 -20.10
C ILE A 76 -2.55 0.82 -20.83
N ALA A 77 -2.58 1.95 -20.10
CA ALA A 77 -2.67 3.30 -20.66
C ALA A 77 -1.31 4.02 -20.52
N GLY A 78 -0.63 4.27 -21.61
CA GLY A 78 0.72 4.87 -21.64
C GLY A 78 1.82 3.93 -22.16
N GLU A 79 1.44 2.73 -22.58
CA GLU A 79 2.35 1.72 -23.13
C GLU A 79 3.20 2.25 -24.30
N GLU A 80 2.63 3.11 -25.13
CA GLU A 80 3.34 3.73 -26.28
C GLU A 80 4.56 4.54 -25.83
N ARG A 81 4.44 5.35 -24.76
CA ARG A 81 5.54 6.17 -24.26
C ARG A 81 6.63 5.36 -23.56
N THR A 82 6.24 4.32 -22.82
CA THR A 82 7.22 3.40 -22.24
C THR A 82 8.02 2.70 -23.31
N LYS A 83 7.37 2.30 -24.43
CA LYS A 83 8.04 1.73 -25.60
C LYS A 83 8.94 2.72 -26.33
N GLU A 84 8.59 4.00 -26.36
CA GLU A 84 9.47 5.04 -26.95
C GLU A 84 10.80 5.16 -26.17
N VAL A 85 10.77 4.97 -24.86
CA VAL A 85 11.96 5.09 -24.01
C VAL A 85 12.78 3.80 -23.96
N PHE A 86 12.13 2.66 -23.76
CA PHE A 86 12.79 1.38 -23.47
C PHE A 86 12.73 0.37 -24.62
N GLY A 87 11.89 0.61 -25.64
CA GLY A 87 11.64 -0.36 -26.71
C GLY A 87 10.55 -1.37 -26.34
N ASP A 88 10.46 -2.45 -27.12
CA ASP A 88 9.50 -3.53 -26.89
C ASP A 88 9.86 -4.40 -25.70
N TYR A 89 8.86 -5.16 -25.20
CA TYR A 89 9.06 -6.10 -24.11
C TYR A 89 10.06 -7.18 -24.48
N ILE A 90 11.09 -7.34 -23.64
CA ILE A 90 12.06 -8.43 -23.76
C ILE A 90 11.47 -9.70 -23.14
N SER A 91 10.77 -9.58 -22.02
CA SER A 91 10.14 -10.69 -21.29
C SER A 91 8.94 -10.21 -20.50
N ILE A 92 7.92 -11.04 -20.42
CA ILE A 92 6.73 -10.84 -19.59
C ILE A 92 6.58 -12.03 -18.66
N TYR A 93 6.56 -11.79 -17.36
CA TYR A 93 6.31 -12.80 -16.34
C TYR A 93 5.04 -12.43 -15.57
N ASN A 94 3.92 -13.03 -15.93
CA ASN A 94 2.62 -12.65 -15.39
C ASN A 94 2.24 -13.40 -14.11
N PHE A 95 1.16 -12.97 -13.45
CA PHE A 95 0.67 -13.56 -12.19
C PHE A 95 0.38 -15.06 -12.31
N LYS A 96 -0.19 -15.51 -13.42
CA LYS A 96 -0.51 -16.92 -13.62
C LYS A 96 0.77 -17.75 -13.66
N GLN A 97 1.75 -17.33 -14.45
CA GLN A 97 3.06 -18.00 -14.50
C GLN A 97 3.71 -18.04 -13.11
N SER A 98 3.64 -16.93 -12.36
CA SER A 98 4.21 -16.87 -11.02
C SER A 98 3.54 -17.85 -10.04
N ILE A 99 2.24 -18.07 -10.17
CA ILE A 99 1.50 -19.06 -9.37
C ILE A 99 1.85 -20.48 -9.82
N ASP A 100 1.86 -20.73 -11.13
CA ASP A 100 2.17 -22.04 -11.72
C ASP A 100 3.61 -22.48 -11.36
N ASP A 101 4.56 -21.54 -11.31
CA ASP A 101 5.95 -21.74 -10.90
C ASP A 101 6.14 -21.83 -9.37
N GLY A 102 5.09 -21.60 -8.58
CA GLY A 102 5.14 -21.64 -7.12
C GLY A 102 5.87 -20.44 -6.48
N ASN A 103 6.08 -19.34 -7.19
CA ASN A 103 6.73 -18.12 -6.68
C ASN A 103 5.77 -17.20 -5.94
N THR A 104 4.47 -17.30 -6.20
CA THR A 104 3.41 -16.58 -5.50
C THR A 104 2.24 -17.52 -5.19
N VAL A 105 1.41 -17.14 -4.21
CA VAL A 105 0.17 -17.85 -3.91
C VAL A 105 -1.03 -17.19 -4.60
N PRO A 106 -2.12 -17.94 -4.89
CA PRO A 106 -3.36 -17.40 -5.41
C PRO A 106 -3.93 -16.29 -4.53
N LEU A 107 -4.57 -15.29 -5.17
CA LEU A 107 -5.27 -14.21 -4.51
C LEU A 107 -6.76 -14.48 -4.53
N TYR A 108 -7.38 -14.43 -3.35
CA TYR A 108 -8.83 -14.41 -3.21
C TYR A 108 -9.30 -12.98 -2.91
N TYR A 109 -10.47 -12.66 -3.39
CA TYR A 109 -11.05 -11.34 -3.26
C TYR A 109 -12.44 -11.42 -2.64
N GLU A 110 -12.66 -10.64 -1.59
CA GLU A 110 -13.96 -10.46 -0.94
C GLU A 110 -14.36 -8.99 -1.00
N ASN A 111 -15.50 -8.73 -1.62
CA ASN A 111 -16.13 -7.41 -1.59
C ASN A 111 -17.04 -7.33 -0.36
N ARG A 112 -16.71 -6.42 0.57
CA ARG A 112 -17.42 -6.22 1.84
C ARG A 112 -17.82 -4.75 2.03
N ILE A 113 -18.29 -4.11 0.97
CA ILE A 113 -18.72 -2.70 1.00
C ILE A 113 -19.88 -2.57 2.00
N PRO A 114 -19.81 -1.64 2.99
CA PRO A 114 -20.92 -1.38 3.88
C PRO A 114 -22.16 -0.91 3.10
N GLU A 115 -23.37 -1.26 3.58
CA GLU A 115 -24.64 -0.88 2.93
C GLU A 115 -24.86 0.65 2.85
N LEU A 116 -24.13 1.45 3.61
CA LEU A 116 -24.07 2.92 3.48
C LEU A 116 -23.35 3.29 2.17
N GLN A 117 -23.99 3.00 1.05
CA GLN A 117 -23.39 3.14 -0.27
C GLN A 117 -23.18 4.60 -0.66
N LEU A 118 -22.01 4.83 -1.24
CA LEU A 118 -21.76 5.96 -2.12
C LEU A 118 -22.69 5.82 -3.33
N THR A 119 -23.58 6.78 -3.52
CA THR A 119 -24.51 6.81 -4.66
C THR A 119 -23.85 7.25 -5.98
N ASN A 120 -22.58 7.69 -5.92
CA ASN A 120 -21.83 8.09 -7.10
C ASN A 120 -20.95 6.93 -7.61
N GLU A 121 -21.32 6.36 -8.75
CA GLU A 121 -20.60 5.23 -9.36
C GLU A 121 -19.18 5.57 -9.85
N ASN A 122 -18.90 6.85 -10.12
CA ASN A 122 -17.60 7.32 -10.63
C ASN A 122 -16.64 7.74 -9.50
N LEU A 123 -17.17 7.96 -8.31
CA LEU A 123 -16.45 8.50 -7.16
C LEU A 123 -15.13 7.78 -6.86
N THR A 124 -15.17 6.47 -6.73
CA THR A 124 -13.98 5.67 -6.41
C THR A 124 -12.94 5.78 -7.52
N SER A 125 -13.39 5.95 -8.78
CA SER A 125 -12.53 6.17 -9.94
C SER A 125 -11.82 7.51 -9.89
N ASP A 126 -12.54 8.57 -9.55
CA ASP A 126 -12.02 9.94 -9.55
C ASP A 126 -11.02 10.15 -8.40
N ILE A 127 -11.36 9.69 -7.20
CA ILE A 127 -10.44 9.71 -6.05
C ILE A 127 -9.20 8.87 -6.31
N ALA A 128 -9.36 7.67 -6.90
CA ALA A 128 -8.22 6.83 -7.20
C ALA A 128 -7.28 7.45 -8.25
N THR A 129 -7.79 8.23 -9.22
CA THR A 129 -6.97 8.94 -10.19
C THR A 129 -6.10 9.99 -9.48
N ILE A 130 -6.68 10.75 -8.56
CA ILE A 130 -5.94 11.77 -7.82
C ILE A 130 -4.87 11.15 -6.91
N ILE A 131 -5.21 10.06 -6.23
CA ILE A 131 -4.23 9.33 -5.39
C ILE A 131 -3.09 8.76 -6.23
N ASP A 132 -3.36 8.34 -7.47
CA ASP A 132 -2.34 7.79 -8.38
C ASP A 132 -1.47 8.91 -9.02
N GLU A 133 -2.07 10.08 -9.30
CA GLU A 133 -1.38 11.24 -9.86
C GLU A 133 -0.54 11.99 -8.82
N ALA A 134 -0.98 11.96 -7.58
CA ALA A 134 -0.26 12.55 -6.48
C ALA A 134 0.78 11.55 -5.97
N GLU A 135 2.06 11.84 -6.13
CA GLU A 135 3.14 11.08 -5.49
C GLU A 135 3.06 11.28 -3.98
N LEU A 136 2.37 10.41 -3.28
CA LEU A 136 2.38 10.12 -1.82
C LEU A 136 3.08 11.18 -0.93
N ASP A 137 2.82 12.48 -1.17
CA ASP A 137 3.43 13.59 -0.47
C ASP A 137 2.43 14.26 0.50
N GLU A 138 2.90 15.01 1.46
CA GLU A 138 2.10 15.62 2.55
C GLU A 138 0.99 16.56 2.07
N ASP A 139 1.11 17.08 0.85
CA ASP A 139 0.12 17.97 0.24
C ASP A 139 -1.13 17.24 -0.29
N GLU A 140 -1.12 15.91 -0.38
CA GLU A 140 -2.20 15.10 -0.95
C GLU A 140 -3.45 15.08 -0.09
N GLU A 141 -3.30 14.96 1.24
CA GLU A 141 -4.45 15.00 2.15
C GLU A 141 -5.23 16.32 1.99
N ALA A 142 -4.51 17.44 1.91
CA ALA A 142 -5.10 18.75 1.73
C ALA A 142 -5.67 18.98 0.32
N LYS A 143 -5.13 18.30 -0.70
CA LYS A 143 -5.63 18.36 -2.08
C LYS A 143 -6.90 17.52 -2.23
N LEU A 144 -6.90 16.28 -1.73
CA LEU A 144 -8.08 15.41 -1.67
C LEU A 144 -9.22 16.06 -0.89
N GLU A 145 -8.94 16.64 0.27
CA GLU A 145 -9.95 17.30 1.09
C GLU A 145 -10.55 18.53 0.40
N ARG A 146 -9.79 19.26 -0.42
CA ARG A 146 -10.28 20.44 -1.17
C ARG A 146 -11.03 20.10 -2.44
N GLU A 147 -10.50 19.19 -3.25
CA GLU A 147 -11.04 18.87 -4.58
C GLU A 147 -12.23 17.91 -4.50
N PHE A 148 -12.28 17.07 -3.48
CA PHE A 148 -13.29 16.02 -3.29
C PHE A 148 -13.88 16.01 -1.88
N ALA A 149 -14.09 17.20 -1.32
CA ALA A 149 -14.56 17.36 0.07
C ALA A 149 -15.78 16.48 0.39
N ARG A 150 -16.76 16.41 -0.52
CA ARG A 150 -17.97 15.61 -0.33
C ARG A 150 -17.66 14.11 -0.29
N GLU A 151 -16.86 13.65 -1.20
CA GLU A 151 -16.49 12.26 -1.40
C GLU A 151 -15.58 11.78 -0.28
N TYR A 152 -14.59 12.58 0.07
CA TYR A 152 -13.72 12.33 1.21
C TYR A 152 -14.54 12.19 2.50
N HIS A 153 -15.50 13.09 2.75
CA HIS A 153 -16.39 12.99 3.90
C HIS A 153 -17.26 11.75 3.90
N LEU A 154 -17.66 11.24 2.73
CA LEU A 154 -18.43 10.00 2.65
C LEU A 154 -17.57 8.77 3.01
N ILE A 155 -16.32 8.71 2.53
CA ILE A 155 -15.39 7.61 2.84
C ILE A 155 -14.98 7.65 4.31
N THR A 156 -14.72 8.83 4.86
CA THR A 156 -14.24 9.02 6.24
C THR A 156 -15.36 9.14 7.27
N ARG A 157 -16.62 8.95 6.85
CA ARG A 157 -17.79 9.06 7.73
C ARG A 157 -17.70 8.11 8.92
N GLU A 158 -17.90 8.62 10.11
CA GLU A 158 -17.71 7.90 11.36
C GLU A 158 -18.52 6.59 11.42
N GLU A 159 -19.80 6.63 11.04
CA GLU A 159 -20.67 5.46 11.03
C GLU A 159 -20.21 4.38 10.06
N ARG A 160 -19.64 4.78 8.92
CA ARG A 160 -19.06 3.85 7.94
C ARG A 160 -17.80 3.20 8.51
N LEU A 161 -16.90 3.98 9.09
CA LEU A 161 -15.68 3.46 9.70
C LEU A 161 -15.97 2.53 10.89
N ASP A 162 -17.01 2.81 11.69
CA ASP A 162 -17.45 1.93 12.77
C ASP A 162 -17.93 0.58 12.24
N LYS A 163 -18.74 0.56 11.18
CA LYS A 163 -19.20 -0.70 10.55
C LYS A 163 -18.02 -1.50 9.96
N ILE A 164 -17.08 -0.83 9.29
CA ILE A 164 -15.88 -1.49 8.76
C ILE A 164 -15.04 -2.08 9.89
N ALA A 165 -14.84 -1.34 11.00
CA ALA A 165 -14.06 -1.83 12.12
C ALA A 165 -14.72 -3.03 12.81
N GLU A 166 -16.03 -3.03 12.96
CA GLU A 166 -16.79 -4.17 13.48
C GLU A 166 -16.67 -5.40 12.58
N ASP A 167 -16.90 -5.22 11.28
CA ASP A 167 -16.77 -6.29 10.29
C ASP A 167 -15.34 -6.83 10.21
N LEU A 168 -14.33 -5.97 10.22
CA LEU A 168 -12.92 -6.35 10.20
C LEU A 168 -12.58 -7.25 11.38
N VAL A 169 -13.00 -6.88 12.59
CA VAL A 169 -12.74 -7.69 13.79
C VAL A 169 -13.46 -9.04 13.69
N ALA A 170 -14.73 -9.05 13.32
CA ALA A 170 -15.51 -10.27 13.17
C ALA A 170 -14.90 -11.18 12.08
N HIS A 171 -14.56 -10.62 10.95
CA HIS A 171 -13.94 -11.34 9.83
C HIS A 171 -12.58 -11.91 10.19
N TYR A 172 -11.67 -11.07 10.72
CA TYR A 172 -10.31 -11.50 11.07
C TYR A 172 -10.30 -12.62 12.09
N THR A 173 -11.13 -12.50 13.12
CA THR A 173 -11.20 -13.49 14.23
C THR A 173 -12.00 -14.74 13.87
N GLY A 174 -12.91 -14.67 12.88
CA GLY A 174 -13.74 -15.77 12.40
C GLY A 174 -13.04 -16.70 11.40
N ARG A 175 -11.93 -16.28 10.79
CA ARG A 175 -11.27 -17.05 9.73
C ARG A 175 -10.54 -18.32 10.17
N GLY A 176 -10.27 -18.50 11.46
CA GLY A 176 -9.51 -19.63 11.98
C GLY A 176 -8.01 -19.63 11.59
N VAL A 177 -7.58 -18.74 10.71
CA VAL A 177 -6.18 -18.57 10.29
C VAL A 177 -5.63 -17.32 10.96
N LEU A 178 -4.71 -17.53 11.88
CA LEU A 178 -4.12 -16.50 12.74
C LEU A 178 -2.88 -15.86 12.09
N ALA A 179 -3.04 -15.37 10.86
CA ALA A 179 -1.96 -14.78 10.08
C ALA A 179 -1.93 -13.25 10.20
N LYS A 180 -0.82 -12.66 9.78
CA LYS A 180 -0.66 -11.20 9.80
C LYS A 180 -1.56 -10.52 8.79
N ALA A 181 -2.06 -9.34 9.13
CA ALA A 181 -2.95 -8.52 8.32
C ALA A 181 -2.49 -7.06 8.24
N MET A 182 -2.78 -6.43 7.13
CA MET A 182 -2.55 -5.01 6.90
C MET A 182 -3.89 -4.32 6.60
N VAL A 183 -4.16 -3.22 7.28
CA VAL A 183 -5.34 -2.37 7.09
C VAL A 183 -4.89 -1.08 6.43
N ILE A 184 -5.43 -0.77 5.26
CA ILE A 184 -5.02 0.37 4.47
C ILE A 184 -6.16 1.37 4.40
N SER A 185 -5.94 2.55 4.96
CA SER A 185 -6.91 3.64 5.00
C SER A 185 -6.50 4.77 4.05
N ILE A 186 -7.44 5.65 3.72
CA ILE A 186 -7.25 6.70 2.72
C ILE A 186 -6.15 7.70 3.13
N ASP A 187 -6.05 8.05 4.41
CA ASP A 187 -5.12 9.04 4.96
C ASP A 187 -4.64 8.66 6.38
N LYS A 188 -3.74 9.50 6.94
CA LYS A 188 -3.15 9.28 8.28
C LYS A 188 -4.19 9.39 9.41
N ALA A 189 -5.10 10.35 9.32
CA ALA A 189 -6.12 10.55 10.35
C ALA A 189 -7.11 9.38 10.38
N THR A 190 -7.60 8.95 9.22
CA THR A 190 -8.47 7.78 9.08
C THR A 190 -7.77 6.50 9.55
N THR A 191 -6.45 6.38 9.32
CA THR A 191 -5.66 5.25 9.83
C THR A 191 -5.69 5.18 11.35
N VAL A 192 -5.56 6.31 12.06
CA VAL A 192 -5.61 6.37 13.52
C VAL A 192 -7.05 6.14 14.03
N TRP A 193 -8.06 6.72 13.39
CA TRP A 193 -9.47 6.44 13.72
C TRP A 193 -9.79 4.96 13.58
N MET A 194 -9.39 4.35 12.47
CA MET A 194 -9.62 2.93 12.23
C MET A 194 -8.93 2.06 13.30
N TYR A 195 -7.69 2.36 13.67
CA TYR A 195 -7.02 1.69 14.77
C TYR A 195 -7.82 1.78 16.08
N ASP A 196 -8.25 3.00 16.48
CA ASP A 196 -8.98 3.20 17.74
C ASP A 196 -10.34 2.47 17.71
N LYS A 197 -11.06 2.49 16.57
CA LYS A 197 -12.33 1.77 16.39
C LYS A 197 -12.13 0.24 16.42
N VAL A 198 -11.13 -0.29 15.73
CA VAL A 198 -10.80 -1.72 15.77
C VAL A 198 -10.42 -2.15 17.19
N GLN A 199 -9.66 -1.36 17.94
CA GLN A 199 -9.35 -1.63 19.34
C GLN A 199 -10.63 -1.69 20.22
N LYS A 200 -11.62 -0.84 19.97
CA LYS A 200 -12.92 -0.86 20.66
C LYS A 200 -13.65 -2.18 20.40
N TYR A 201 -13.78 -2.58 19.14
CA TYR A 201 -14.48 -3.81 18.77
C TYR A 201 -13.70 -5.08 19.18
N TRP A 202 -12.36 -5.01 19.17
CA TRP A 202 -11.50 -6.07 19.66
C TRP A 202 -11.73 -6.36 21.14
N LYS A 203 -11.79 -5.32 21.97
CA LYS A 203 -12.12 -5.45 23.40
C LYS A 203 -13.52 -6.05 23.61
N SER A 204 -14.50 -5.64 22.81
CA SER A 204 -15.86 -6.20 22.89
C SER A 204 -15.90 -7.67 22.47
N ALA A 205 -15.13 -8.05 21.43
CA ALA A 205 -15.02 -9.44 21.00
C ALA A 205 -14.30 -10.31 22.06
N LEU A 206 -13.26 -9.77 22.69
CA LEU A 206 -12.55 -10.41 23.79
C LEU A 206 -13.50 -10.70 24.97
N ALA A 207 -14.26 -9.71 25.41
CA ALA A 207 -15.23 -9.86 26.50
C ALA A 207 -16.33 -10.90 26.17
N ARG A 208 -16.80 -10.92 24.91
CA ARG A 208 -17.76 -11.94 24.45
C ARG A 208 -17.17 -13.35 24.53
N LEU A 209 -15.93 -13.52 24.10
CA LEU A 209 -15.21 -14.80 24.15
C LEU A 209 -15.00 -15.28 25.59
N GLU A 210 -14.65 -14.39 26.51
CA GLU A 210 -14.52 -14.70 27.94
C GLU A 210 -15.87 -15.17 28.54
N LEU A 211 -16.96 -14.53 28.16
CA LEU A 211 -18.31 -14.95 28.56
C LEU A 211 -18.70 -16.31 27.96
N GLU A 212 -18.34 -16.56 26.71
CA GLU A 212 -18.55 -17.84 26.03
C GLU A 212 -17.82 -18.97 26.75
N ILE A 213 -16.54 -18.77 27.09
CA ILE A 213 -15.74 -19.75 27.87
C ILE A 213 -16.38 -20.07 29.22
N SER A 214 -16.93 -19.06 29.90
CA SER A 214 -17.56 -19.26 31.21
C SER A 214 -18.80 -20.17 31.17
N LYS A 215 -19.44 -20.25 29.99
CA LYS A 215 -20.67 -21.04 29.76
C LYS A 215 -20.41 -22.31 28.96
N ALA A 216 -19.22 -22.49 28.42
CA ALA A 216 -18.88 -23.59 27.51
C ALA A 216 -18.77 -24.94 28.27
N ASP A 217 -19.13 -25.99 27.55
CA ASP A 217 -18.90 -27.34 28.02
C ASP A 217 -17.39 -27.64 28.14
N PRO A 218 -16.98 -28.53 29.08
CA PRO A 218 -15.58 -28.87 29.29
C PRO A 218 -14.85 -29.34 28.02
N ALA A 219 -15.57 -29.97 27.08
CA ALA A 219 -15.02 -30.44 25.80
C ALA A 219 -14.63 -29.30 24.85
N ASP A 220 -15.35 -28.19 24.85
CA ASP A 220 -15.16 -27.06 23.93
C ASP A 220 -14.19 -26.01 24.48
N ARG A 221 -13.97 -25.99 25.80
CA ARG A 221 -13.11 -24.99 26.48
C ARG A 221 -11.70 -24.90 25.92
N PRO A 222 -10.97 -26.00 25.65
CA PRO A 222 -9.59 -25.89 25.18
C PRO A 222 -9.42 -25.05 23.90
N GLY A 223 -10.33 -25.22 22.92
CA GLY A 223 -10.31 -24.44 21.67
C GLY A 223 -10.63 -22.97 21.90
N LEU A 224 -11.61 -22.67 22.77
CA LEU A 224 -11.95 -21.29 23.12
C LEU A 224 -10.85 -20.61 23.92
N GLU A 225 -10.17 -21.31 24.81
CA GLU A 225 -9.03 -20.80 25.58
C GLU A 225 -7.81 -20.53 24.68
N GLU A 226 -7.59 -21.34 23.63
CA GLU A 226 -6.56 -21.07 22.63
C GLU A 226 -6.87 -19.78 21.86
N ARG A 227 -8.13 -19.60 21.43
CA ARG A 227 -8.59 -18.34 20.83
C ARG A 227 -8.41 -17.16 21.79
N LEU A 228 -8.72 -17.32 23.07
CA LEU A 228 -8.54 -16.29 24.08
C LEU A 228 -7.06 -15.88 24.20
N ARG A 229 -6.15 -16.86 24.28
CA ARG A 229 -4.69 -16.59 24.30
C ARG A 229 -4.26 -15.79 23.07
N PHE A 230 -4.76 -16.18 21.90
CA PHE A 230 -4.49 -15.43 20.66
C PHE A 230 -4.98 -13.99 20.74
N PHE A 231 -6.23 -13.76 21.14
CA PHE A 231 -6.79 -12.42 21.29
C PHE A 231 -5.95 -11.55 22.23
N ARG A 232 -5.61 -12.09 23.40
CA ARG A 232 -4.83 -11.37 24.42
C ARG A 232 -3.39 -11.08 23.99
N SER A 233 -2.80 -11.96 23.22
CA SER A 233 -1.43 -11.78 22.70
C SER A 233 -1.35 -10.94 21.43
N THR A 234 -2.47 -10.66 20.75
CA THR A 234 -2.43 -9.89 19.50
C THR A 234 -2.12 -8.43 19.77
N ASP A 235 -1.02 -7.97 19.18
CA ASP A 235 -0.59 -6.59 19.16
C ASP A 235 -0.95 -5.96 17.81
N MET A 236 -1.22 -4.64 17.84
CA MET A 236 -1.60 -3.83 16.70
C MET A 236 -0.82 -2.52 16.70
N ALA A 237 -0.42 -2.03 15.53
CA ALA A 237 0.31 -0.77 15.42
C ALA A 237 -0.17 0.08 14.24
N VAL A 238 -0.09 1.40 14.43
CA VAL A 238 -0.21 2.39 13.35
C VAL A 238 1.18 2.68 12.80
N VAL A 239 1.32 2.72 11.47
CA VAL A 239 2.56 3.05 10.77
C VAL A 239 2.25 4.07 9.67
N VAL A 240 2.61 5.32 9.94
CA VAL A 240 2.38 6.47 9.04
C VAL A 240 3.60 7.38 9.01
N SER A 241 3.84 8.05 7.88
CA SER A 241 4.93 9.00 7.74
C SER A 241 4.78 10.18 8.72
N PRO A 242 5.88 10.78 9.21
CA PRO A 242 5.81 11.99 10.02
C PRO A 242 5.36 13.17 9.17
N SER A 243 4.69 14.15 9.79
CA SER A 243 4.40 15.45 9.20
C SER A 243 4.67 16.61 10.18
N GLN A 244 4.81 17.82 9.63
CA GLN A 244 5.00 19.01 10.46
C GLN A 244 3.72 19.29 11.24
N ASN A 245 3.85 19.70 12.51
CA ASN A 245 2.73 20.05 13.41
C ASN A 245 1.68 18.94 13.59
N GLU A 246 1.97 17.68 13.24
CA GLU A 246 1.03 16.56 13.27
C GLU A 246 0.29 16.42 14.61
N ILE A 247 0.97 16.64 15.76
CA ILE A 247 0.37 16.47 17.08
C ILE A 247 -0.80 17.45 17.28
N GLU A 248 -0.64 18.71 16.87
CA GLU A 248 -1.68 19.71 17.00
C GLU A 248 -2.85 19.46 16.02
N GLU A 249 -2.54 19.07 14.80
CA GLU A 249 -3.55 18.74 13.77
C GLU A 249 -4.40 17.54 14.17
N PHE A 250 -3.77 16.48 14.63
CA PHE A 250 -4.48 15.29 15.11
C PHE A 250 -5.31 15.59 16.35
N LYS A 251 -4.78 16.40 17.28
CA LYS A 251 -5.54 16.84 18.47
C LYS A 251 -6.81 17.61 18.10
N LYS A 252 -6.77 18.48 17.07
CA LYS A 252 -7.97 19.17 16.56
C LYS A 252 -9.03 18.19 16.04
N LYS A 253 -8.61 17.06 15.49
CA LYS A 253 -9.47 15.95 15.01
C LYS A 253 -9.86 14.98 16.15
N GLY A 254 -9.50 15.27 17.41
CA GLY A 254 -9.78 14.39 18.57
C GLY A 254 -8.93 13.13 18.62
N LEU A 255 -7.79 13.11 17.95
CA LEU A 255 -6.91 11.95 17.83
C LEU A 255 -5.58 12.15 18.58
N ASP A 256 -5.02 11.05 19.07
CA ASP A 256 -3.71 11.01 19.71
C ASP A 256 -2.68 10.26 18.84
N ILE A 257 -2.01 11.02 17.98
CA ILE A 257 -0.90 10.48 17.17
C ILE A 257 0.38 10.30 18.01
N ALA A 258 0.53 11.04 19.11
CA ALA A 258 1.78 11.03 19.89
C ALA A 258 2.10 9.65 20.46
N LYS A 259 1.10 8.90 20.93
CA LYS A 259 1.27 7.51 21.40
C LYS A 259 1.83 6.60 20.30
N HIS A 260 1.32 6.75 19.07
CA HIS A 260 1.75 5.96 17.91
C HIS A 260 3.13 6.40 17.44
N ARG A 261 3.40 7.70 17.36
CA ARG A 261 4.71 8.25 16.98
C ARG A 261 5.81 7.80 17.94
N LYS A 262 5.55 7.85 19.24
CA LYS A 262 6.47 7.35 20.27
C LYS A 262 6.81 5.88 20.03
N ARG A 263 5.82 5.08 19.65
CA ARG A 263 5.98 3.66 19.37
C ARG A 263 6.79 3.43 18.09
N MET A 264 6.46 4.15 16.99
CA MET A 264 7.19 4.08 15.70
C MET A 264 8.68 4.47 15.84
N VAL A 265 9.01 5.38 16.77
CA VAL A 265 10.41 5.80 17.00
C VAL A 265 11.16 4.82 17.90
N LYS A 266 10.49 4.24 18.91
CA LYS A 266 11.14 3.42 19.94
C LYS A 266 11.20 1.94 19.61
N GLU A 267 10.29 1.45 18.79
CA GLU A 267 10.17 0.05 18.40
C GLU A 267 10.54 -0.13 16.94
N ASP A 268 11.27 -1.18 16.64
CA ASP A 268 11.45 -1.63 15.25
C ASP A 268 10.20 -2.42 14.81
N LEU A 269 9.13 -1.67 14.49
CA LEU A 269 7.85 -2.25 14.08
C LEU A 269 7.97 -3.04 12.77
N GLU A 270 8.90 -2.66 11.91
CA GLU A 270 9.18 -3.37 10.66
C GLU A 270 9.70 -4.78 10.94
N THR A 271 10.76 -4.90 11.71
CA THR A 271 11.31 -6.21 12.11
C THR A 271 10.30 -7.03 12.89
N LYS A 272 9.53 -6.43 13.79
CA LYS A 272 8.45 -7.12 14.53
C LYS A 272 7.39 -7.68 13.57
N PHE A 273 6.92 -6.89 12.63
CA PHE A 273 5.89 -7.33 11.69
C PHE A 273 6.41 -8.37 10.69
N LYS A 274 7.69 -8.32 10.33
CA LYS A 274 8.35 -9.34 9.51
C LYS A 274 8.50 -10.69 10.23
N LYS A 275 8.67 -10.70 11.55
CA LYS A 275 8.78 -11.94 12.31
C LYS A 275 7.41 -12.61 12.46
N PRO A 276 7.21 -13.84 11.94
CA PRO A 276 5.91 -14.49 11.92
C PRO A 276 5.31 -14.71 13.31
N ASP A 277 6.15 -15.07 14.27
CA ASP A 277 5.74 -15.45 15.64
C ASP A 277 5.63 -14.22 16.57
N ASP A 278 5.97 -13.01 16.08
CA ASP A 278 5.82 -11.79 16.86
C ASP A 278 4.33 -11.45 17.05
N PRO A 279 3.94 -11.04 18.28
CA PRO A 279 2.56 -10.63 18.59
C PRO A 279 1.99 -9.51 17.72
N LEU A 280 2.82 -8.68 17.08
CA LEU A 280 2.37 -7.65 16.13
C LEU A 280 1.77 -8.32 14.90
N ARG A 281 0.45 -8.47 14.89
CA ARG A 281 -0.28 -9.19 13.84
C ARG A 281 -1.07 -8.29 12.90
N ILE A 282 -1.50 -7.12 13.36
CA ILE A 282 -2.29 -6.18 12.54
C ILE A 282 -1.60 -4.84 12.51
N VAL A 283 -1.35 -4.33 11.30
CA VAL A 283 -0.80 -2.98 11.11
C VAL A 283 -1.78 -2.12 10.32
N PHE A 284 -1.85 -0.85 10.70
CA PHE A 284 -2.69 0.16 10.08
C PHE A 284 -1.80 1.16 9.37
N VAL A 285 -2.01 1.33 8.08
CA VAL A 285 -1.18 2.17 7.20
C VAL A 285 -2.04 3.01 6.25
N CYS A 286 -1.47 4.05 5.66
CA CYS A 286 -2.12 4.77 4.55
C CYS A 286 -1.27 4.76 3.27
N ALA A 287 0.05 4.91 3.40
CA ALA A 287 1.01 4.93 2.30
C ALA A 287 2.26 4.10 2.61
N MET A 288 2.80 4.23 3.82
CA MET A 288 3.98 3.47 4.23
C MET A 288 3.73 1.96 4.16
N TRP A 289 4.75 1.21 3.75
CA TRP A 289 4.74 -0.24 3.59
C TRP A 289 3.85 -0.79 2.45
N ILE A 290 3.13 0.06 1.74
CA ILE A 290 2.42 -0.35 0.54
C ILE A 290 3.41 -0.70 -0.57
N THR A 291 4.49 0.09 -0.72
CA THR A 291 5.56 -0.14 -1.68
C THR A 291 6.87 -0.49 -0.97
N GLY A 292 7.74 -1.28 -1.59
CA GLY A 292 9.08 -1.57 -1.09
C GLY A 292 9.18 -2.42 0.18
N PHE A 293 8.06 -2.92 0.72
CA PHE A 293 8.01 -3.67 1.97
C PHE A 293 7.66 -5.15 1.74
N ASP A 294 8.43 -6.06 2.27
CA ASP A 294 8.24 -7.51 2.09
C ASP A 294 7.95 -8.23 3.40
N VAL A 295 6.74 -8.82 3.48
CA VAL A 295 6.27 -9.62 4.62
C VAL A 295 5.53 -10.86 4.13
N PRO A 296 6.22 -11.96 3.84
CA PRO A 296 5.60 -13.19 3.33
C PRO A 296 4.50 -13.75 4.22
N SER A 297 4.60 -13.55 5.54
CA SER A 297 3.58 -14.00 6.51
C SER A 297 2.29 -13.17 6.51
N CYS A 298 2.26 -12.01 5.85
CA CYS A 298 1.02 -11.24 5.65
C CYS A 298 0.10 -11.97 4.68
N SER A 299 -1.07 -12.38 5.13
CA SER A 299 -2.02 -13.16 4.33
C SER A 299 -3.31 -12.40 4.01
N THR A 300 -3.55 -11.26 4.67
CA THR A 300 -4.79 -10.51 4.51
C THR A 300 -4.52 -9.03 4.38
N MET A 301 -5.15 -8.42 3.38
CA MET A 301 -5.15 -6.98 3.17
C MET A 301 -6.59 -6.48 3.24
N TYR A 302 -6.85 -5.55 4.14
CA TYR A 302 -8.13 -4.84 4.25
C TYR A 302 -7.98 -3.48 3.57
N LEU A 303 -8.69 -3.28 2.48
CA LEU A 303 -8.57 -2.10 1.64
C LEU A 303 -9.75 -1.15 1.87
N ASP A 304 -9.47 -0.03 2.53
CA ASP A 304 -10.37 1.11 2.69
C ASP A 304 -9.76 2.38 2.09
N LYS A 305 -9.12 2.21 0.96
CA LYS A 305 -8.50 3.27 0.16
C LYS A 305 -8.77 3.00 -1.31
N PRO A 306 -9.38 3.95 -2.05
CA PRO A 306 -9.48 3.85 -3.50
C PRO A 306 -8.08 3.76 -4.12
N MET A 307 -7.87 2.77 -4.96
CA MET A 307 -6.59 2.55 -5.65
C MET A 307 -6.85 2.04 -7.06
N LYS A 308 -6.00 2.41 -8.00
CA LYS A 308 -6.06 1.95 -9.39
C LYS A 308 -4.74 1.32 -9.81
N ASN A 309 -4.82 0.55 -10.90
CA ASN A 309 -3.69 0.10 -11.70
C ASN A 309 -2.49 -0.34 -10.86
N HIS A 310 -1.44 0.43 -10.99
CA HIS A 310 -0.13 0.18 -10.42
C HIS A 310 -0.15 0.13 -8.87
N THR A 311 -0.71 1.15 -8.21
CA THR A 311 -0.76 1.20 -6.74
C THR A 311 -1.54 0.01 -6.19
N LEU A 312 -2.66 -0.36 -6.82
CA LEU A 312 -3.42 -1.56 -6.45
C LEU A 312 -2.58 -2.82 -6.61
N MET A 313 -1.92 -2.99 -7.76
CA MET A 313 -1.11 -4.19 -8.04
C MET A 313 0.07 -4.31 -7.09
N GLN A 314 0.76 -3.21 -6.79
CA GLN A 314 1.84 -3.21 -5.79
C GLN A 314 1.34 -3.57 -4.40
N THR A 315 0.16 -3.06 -4.03
CA THR A 315 -0.48 -3.34 -2.74
C THR A 315 -0.81 -4.82 -2.59
N ILE A 316 -1.54 -5.39 -3.54
CA ILE A 316 -1.95 -6.80 -3.46
C ILE A 316 -0.78 -7.76 -3.53
N ALA A 317 0.30 -7.38 -4.25
CA ALA A 317 1.54 -8.16 -4.33
C ALA A 317 2.26 -8.30 -2.98
N ARG A 318 1.89 -7.53 -1.95
CA ARG A 318 2.42 -7.73 -0.59
C ARG A 318 1.83 -8.97 0.07
N ALA A 319 0.60 -9.33 -0.26
CA ALA A 319 -0.09 -10.46 0.35
C ALA A 319 0.16 -11.80 -0.37
N ASN A 320 0.53 -11.83 -1.65
CA ASN A 320 0.62 -13.06 -2.44
C ASN A 320 1.96 -13.81 -2.33
N ARG A 321 2.84 -13.39 -1.44
CA ARG A 321 4.13 -14.06 -1.21
C ARG A 321 3.95 -15.47 -0.65
N VAL A 322 4.77 -16.40 -1.11
CA VAL A 322 4.83 -17.76 -0.57
C VAL A 322 5.37 -17.73 0.85
N TRP A 323 4.71 -18.46 1.75
CA TRP A 323 5.13 -18.59 3.12
C TRP A 323 4.62 -19.89 3.75
N LYS A 324 5.51 -20.80 4.18
CA LYS A 324 5.14 -22.09 4.81
C LYS A 324 3.92 -22.75 4.12
N ASP A 325 2.89 -23.05 4.92
CA ASP A 325 1.64 -23.67 4.44
C ASP A 325 0.59 -22.66 3.93
N LYS A 326 0.97 -21.42 3.68
CA LYS A 326 0.07 -20.40 3.15
C LYS A 326 -0.38 -20.77 1.75
N LYS A 327 -1.64 -21.16 1.60
CA LYS A 327 -2.22 -21.60 0.32
C LYS A 327 -2.74 -20.46 -0.55
N ASN A 328 -3.07 -19.33 0.08
CA ASN A 328 -3.63 -18.17 -0.61
C ASN A 328 -3.40 -16.89 0.19
N ALA A 329 -3.67 -15.78 -0.46
CA ALA A 329 -3.82 -14.48 0.20
C ALA A 329 -5.23 -13.94 -0.03
N LEU A 330 -5.71 -13.11 0.89
CA LEU A 330 -7.04 -12.56 0.85
C LEU A 330 -6.99 -11.03 0.80
N ILE A 331 -7.72 -10.49 -0.16
CA ILE A 331 -7.98 -9.06 -0.31
C ILE A 331 -9.44 -8.82 0.07
N VAL A 332 -9.64 -8.04 1.12
CA VAL A 332 -10.96 -7.61 1.60
C VAL A 332 -11.15 -6.15 1.19
N ASP A 333 -12.12 -5.89 0.35
CA ASP A 333 -12.34 -4.58 -0.27
C ASP A 333 -13.60 -3.91 0.27
N TYR A 334 -13.42 -2.78 0.96
CA TYR A 334 -14.50 -1.95 1.52
C TYR A 334 -14.92 -0.78 0.63
N VAL A 335 -14.19 -0.52 -0.47
CA VAL A 335 -14.45 0.62 -1.38
C VAL A 335 -14.92 0.23 -2.78
N GLY A 336 -14.87 -1.06 -3.13
CA GLY A 336 -15.35 -1.56 -4.42
C GLY A 336 -14.37 -1.38 -5.58
N ILE A 337 -13.09 -1.46 -5.33
CA ILE A 337 -12.01 -1.23 -6.29
C ILE A 337 -12.19 -2.08 -7.57
N PHE A 338 -12.53 -3.36 -7.44
CA PHE A 338 -12.65 -4.28 -8.58
C PHE A 338 -13.99 -4.20 -9.35
N ARG A 339 -14.98 -3.45 -8.85
CA ARG A 339 -16.19 -3.17 -9.64
C ARG A 339 -15.91 -2.25 -10.81
N ILE A 340 -14.90 -1.41 -10.71
CA ILE A 340 -14.49 -0.41 -11.71
C ILE A 340 -13.77 -1.09 -12.87
N SER A 341 -12.91 -2.10 -12.60
CA SER A 341 -12.09 -2.75 -13.62
C SER A 341 -12.87 -3.64 -14.61
N LYS A 342 -14.15 -3.94 -14.35
CA LYS A 342 -15.00 -4.74 -15.25
C LYS A 342 -15.74 -3.92 -16.33
N ARG A 343 -15.62 -2.60 -16.33
CA ARG A 343 -16.32 -1.69 -17.26
C ARG A 343 -15.43 -1.09 -18.34
N HIS A 344 -14.17 -1.52 -18.47
CA HIS A 344 -13.25 -1.08 -19.53
C HIS A 344 -12.69 -2.27 -20.31
#